data_6acd0441148ca730e74c3676171848fa
#
_entry.id   6acd0441148ca730e74c3676171848fa
#
_cell.length_a   1.000
_cell.length_b   1.000
_cell.length_c   1.000
_cell.angle_alpha   90.00
_cell.angle_beta   90.00
_cell.angle_gamma   90.00
#
_symmetry.space_group_name_H-M   'P 1'
#
loop_
_entity.id
_entity.type
_entity.pdbx_description
1 polymer ?
#
loop_
_entity_poly.entity_id
_entity_poly.type
_entity_poly.pdbx_seq_one_letter_code
_entity_poly.pdbx_strand_id
1 'polypeptide(L)'
;MNAIPVRPEVVVVGAGPAGMAAACTLAESGVEVLVLDEQPAPGGQVYREVEKVHAERPEDLAALGTQYRVGLELVRRFRHSGAGYLPRTSVWEITAASEPELAIGTLRDGAAQMLYPRHIILATGAMERPTPFPGWTLPGVMTVGAAQTLLKTSGLIPAGRIVLAGTGPLLYLYASQLLATGTRPEAILDTRPATSMGALASLLPALAGQPGALLRGLGWMRAVRGSIPVLSRVTALKAQGDERVASVCYESAGQSHELKAELLLVHDGVIPNTWLAMAAGIQHHFDQRQACWVPDVRGVGRTSRESIAIVGDGAAIQGAEVAILQGERLAHEVLGQLRTPKGPVQPTPVEPTALRQQRLLQRFLKRYFPPTAYFQL
;
A
#
# COMPACT_ATOMS: atom_id res chain seq x y z
N MET A 1 -15.21 28.79 4.66
CA MET A 1 -15.13 27.31 4.94
C MET A 1 -16.56 26.81 4.93
N ASN A 2 -16.93 25.96 3.97
CA ASN A 2 -18.24 25.31 3.98
C ASN A 2 -18.34 24.40 5.22
N ALA A 3 -19.51 24.40 5.86
CA ALA A 3 -19.75 23.50 7.00
C ALA A 3 -19.57 22.04 6.54
N ILE A 4 -18.91 21.24 7.36
CA ILE A 4 -18.74 19.79 7.08
C ILE A 4 -20.13 19.14 7.18
N PRO A 5 -20.58 18.43 6.12
CA PRO A 5 -21.88 17.76 6.18
C PRO A 5 -21.85 16.68 7.27
N VAL A 6 -22.77 16.77 8.21
CA VAL A 6 -22.90 15.77 9.30
C VAL A 6 -23.46 14.45 8.77
N ARG A 7 -24.21 14.47 7.66
CA ARG A 7 -24.87 13.32 7.03
C ARG A 7 -24.57 13.24 5.52
N PRO A 8 -23.30 13.04 5.11
CA PRO A 8 -22.99 12.83 3.70
C PRO A 8 -23.59 11.50 3.21
N GLU A 9 -23.90 11.39 1.91
CA GLU A 9 -24.40 10.12 1.37
C GLU A 9 -23.32 9.03 1.45
N VAL A 10 -22.08 9.36 1.09
CA VAL A 10 -20.95 8.42 1.12
C VAL A 10 -19.74 9.04 1.81
N VAL A 11 -19.15 8.30 2.74
CA VAL A 11 -17.83 8.63 3.28
C VAL A 11 -16.80 7.64 2.72
N VAL A 12 -15.71 8.17 2.18
CA VAL A 12 -14.53 7.39 1.75
C VAL A 12 -13.41 7.63 2.76
N VAL A 13 -12.89 6.57 3.36
CA VAL A 13 -11.77 6.65 4.31
C VAL A 13 -10.47 6.27 3.61
N GLY A 14 -9.62 7.27 3.36
CA GLY A 14 -8.36 7.18 2.65
C GLY A 14 -8.41 7.79 1.25
N ALA A 15 -7.54 8.78 1.01
CA ALA A 15 -7.35 9.45 -0.29
C ALA A 15 -6.17 8.84 -1.09
N GLY A 16 -6.00 7.52 -1.00
CA GLY A 16 -5.11 6.75 -1.88
C GLY A 16 -5.74 6.52 -3.25
N PRO A 17 -5.04 5.81 -4.18
CA PRO A 17 -5.52 5.58 -5.54
C PRO A 17 -6.95 5.05 -5.64
N ALA A 18 -7.31 4.05 -4.82
CA ALA A 18 -8.65 3.47 -4.80
C ALA A 18 -9.72 4.44 -4.30
N GLY A 19 -9.43 5.15 -3.19
CA GLY A 19 -10.36 6.10 -2.59
C GLY A 19 -10.62 7.31 -3.48
N MET A 20 -9.57 7.87 -4.08
CA MET A 20 -9.71 8.97 -5.04
C MET A 20 -10.55 8.55 -6.26
N ALA A 21 -10.26 7.38 -6.84
CA ALA A 21 -11.00 6.90 -8.00
C ALA A 21 -12.49 6.66 -7.69
N ALA A 22 -12.78 6.06 -6.53
CA ALA A 22 -14.15 5.86 -6.06
C ALA A 22 -14.86 7.21 -5.83
N ALA A 23 -14.21 8.15 -5.14
CA ALA A 23 -14.78 9.46 -4.85
C ALA A 23 -15.04 10.27 -6.11
N CYS A 24 -14.11 10.28 -7.09
CA CYS A 24 -14.32 10.93 -8.38
C CYS A 24 -15.58 10.39 -9.08
N THR A 25 -15.67 9.08 -9.24
CA THR A 25 -16.78 8.44 -9.96
C THR A 25 -18.13 8.71 -9.28
N LEU A 26 -18.20 8.69 -7.97
CA LEU A 26 -19.42 9.01 -7.22
C LEU A 26 -19.80 10.48 -7.33
N ALA A 27 -18.86 11.40 -7.10
CA ALA A 27 -19.11 12.83 -7.14
C ALA A 27 -19.47 13.32 -8.55
N GLU A 28 -18.77 12.86 -9.58
CA GLU A 28 -19.08 13.11 -11.00
C GLU A 28 -20.48 12.59 -11.39
N SER A 29 -21.03 11.62 -10.62
CA SER A 29 -22.40 11.11 -10.78
C SER A 29 -23.45 11.82 -9.91
N GLY A 30 -23.07 12.89 -9.21
CA GLY A 30 -23.96 13.74 -8.42
C GLY A 30 -24.21 13.26 -6.99
N VAL A 31 -23.43 12.32 -6.46
CA VAL A 31 -23.51 11.83 -5.08
C VAL A 31 -22.72 12.77 -4.15
N GLU A 32 -23.26 13.09 -2.99
CA GLU A 32 -22.53 13.83 -1.95
C GLU A 32 -21.49 12.92 -1.28
N VAL A 33 -20.22 13.10 -1.66
CA VAL A 33 -19.09 12.30 -1.18
C VAL A 33 -18.18 13.14 -0.30
N LEU A 34 -17.81 12.59 0.85
CA LEU A 34 -16.82 13.15 1.75
C LEU A 34 -15.63 12.17 1.89
N VAL A 35 -14.43 12.62 1.55
CA VAL A 35 -13.19 11.84 1.69
C VAL A 35 -12.43 12.30 2.92
N LEU A 36 -12.09 11.36 3.80
CA LEU A 36 -11.30 11.57 5.01
C LEU A 36 -9.91 10.97 4.82
N ASP A 37 -8.86 11.72 5.15
CA ASP A 37 -7.49 11.20 5.08
C ASP A 37 -6.62 11.79 6.21
N GLU A 38 -5.83 10.96 6.84
CA GLU A 38 -4.88 11.37 7.89
C GLU A 38 -3.75 12.23 7.35
N GLN A 39 -3.46 12.12 6.04
CA GLN A 39 -2.38 12.84 5.42
C GLN A 39 -2.79 14.27 5.03
N PRO A 40 -1.82 15.18 4.88
CA PRO A 40 -2.10 16.57 4.49
C PRO A 40 -2.52 16.71 3.03
N ALA A 41 -2.16 15.74 2.17
CA ALA A 41 -2.42 15.75 0.74
C ALA A 41 -2.90 14.38 0.23
N PRO A 42 -3.72 14.34 -0.85
CA PRO A 42 -4.16 13.10 -1.45
C PRO A 42 -2.99 12.42 -2.20
N GLY A 43 -3.12 11.11 -2.40
CA GLY A 43 -2.12 10.28 -3.09
C GLY A 43 -1.81 8.97 -2.39
N GLY A 44 -2.12 8.88 -1.09
CA GLY A 44 -1.82 7.72 -0.25
C GLY A 44 -0.32 7.42 -0.20
N GLN A 45 0.08 6.17 -0.03
CA GLN A 45 1.50 5.79 0.04
C GLN A 45 2.20 5.83 -1.32
N VAL A 46 1.49 5.49 -2.39
CA VAL A 46 2.10 5.37 -3.73
C VAL A 46 2.39 6.74 -4.33
N TYR A 47 1.42 7.65 -4.30
CA TYR A 47 1.49 8.98 -4.89
C TYR A 47 1.65 10.08 -3.84
N ARG A 48 2.26 9.74 -2.70
CA ARG A 48 2.46 10.66 -1.58
C ARG A 48 3.17 11.93 -2.04
N GLU A 49 2.53 13.09 -1.75
CA GLU A 49 3.05 14.43 -2.07
C GLU A 49 3.36 14.65 -3.56
N VAL A 50 2.68 13.94 -4.48
CA VAL A 50 2.99 14.01 -5.91
C VAL A 50 2.83 15.42 -6.49
N GLU A 51 1.85 16.20 -6.01
CA GLU A 51 1.66 17.61 -6.42
C GLU A 51 2.85 18.46 -5.98
N LYS A 52 3.27 18.33 -4.72
CA LYS A 52 4.39 19.06 -4.12
C LYS A 52 5.72 18.70 -4.79
N VAL A 53 5.98 17.41 -4.99
CA VAL A 53 7.20 16.97 -5.69
C VAL A 53 7.25 17.52 -7.10
N HIS A 54 6.12 17.51 -7.82
CA HIS A 54 6.07 18.05 -9.17
C HIS A 54 6.32 19.55 -9.23
N ALA A 55 5.82 20.31 -8.25
CA ALA A 55 5.93 21.76 -8.20
C ALA A 55 7.26 22.26 -7.65
N GLU A 56 7.75 21.65 -6.57
CA GLU A 56 8.88 22.15 -5.78
C GLU A 56 10.19 21.39 -6.01
N ARG A 57 10.12 20.10 -6.43
CA ARG A 57 11.28 19.21 -6.57
C ARG A 57 11.17 18.33 -7.83
N PRO A 58 11.00 18.94 -9.03
CA PRO A 58 10.81 18.16 -10.26
C PRO A 58 12.00 17.27 -10.61
N GLU A 59 13.20 17.56 -10.11
CA GLU A 59 14.40 16.73 -10.24
C GLU A 59 14.24 15.36 -9.57
N ASP A 60 13.52 15.27 -8.46
CA ASP A 60 13.27 14.00 -7.75
C ASP A 60 12.37 13.05 -8.57
N LEU A 61 11.60 13.58 -9.53
CA LEU A 61 10.75 12.76 -10.39
C LEU A 61 11.53 11.74 -11.24
N ALA A 62 12.79 12.02 -11.53
CA ALA A 62 13.64 11.07 -12.24
C ALA A 62 13.93 9.82 -11.39
N ALA A 63 14.25 10.01 -10.11
CA ALA A 63 14.49 8.94 -9.15
C ALA A 63 13.20 8.19 -8.75
N LEU A 64 12.09 8.92 -8.56
CA LEU A 64 10.79 8.33 -8.18
C LEU A 64 10.16 7.53 -9.32
N GLY A 65 10.46 7.87 -10.57
CA GLY A 65 10.09 7.11 -11.77
C GLY A 65 8.73 7.47 -12.36
N THR A 66 8.48 6.93 -13.57
CA THR A 66 7.28 7.27 -14.37
C THR A 66 5.97 6.86 -13.71
N GLN A 67 5.95 5.76 -12.97
CA GLN A 67 4.74 5.30 -12.28
C GLN A 67 4.28 6.25 -11.17
N TYR A 68 5.22 6.93 -10.50
CA TYR A 68 4.87 7.96 -9.53
C TYR A 68 4.24 9.18 -10.20
N ARG A 69 4.72 9.58 -11.39
CA ARG A 69 4.17 10.74 -12.13
C ARG A 69 2.70 10.56 -12.53
N VAL A 70 2.28 9.33 -12.85
CA VAL A 70 0.88 9.05 -13.24
C VAL A 70 -0.11 9.45 -12.13
N GLY A 71 0.33 9.42 -10.88
CA GLY A 71 -0.50 9.84 -9.74
C GLY A 71 -0.96 11.30 -9.80
N LEU A 72 -0.20 12.18 -10.47
CA LEU A 72 -0.56 13.59 -10.59
C LEU A 72 -1.89 13.79 -11.32
N GLU A 73 -2.14 13.01 -12.39
CA GLU A 73 -3.38 13.10 -13.16
C GLU A 73 -4.59 12.66 -12.31
N LEU A 74 -4.45 11.58 -11.56
CA LEU A 74 -5.51 11.13 -10.67
C LEU A 74 -5.80 12.15 -9.56
N VAL A 75 -4.76 12.75 -8.97
CA VAL A 75 -4.93 13.79 -7.94
C VAL A 75 -5.61 15.03 -8.53
N ARG A 76 -5.25 15.44 -9.74
CA ARG A 76 -5.91 16.56 -10.45
C ARG A 76 -7.39 16.27 -10.70
N ARG A 77 -7.73 15.07 -11.23
CA ARG A 77 -9.12 14.65 -11.40
C ARG A 77 -9.87 14.71 -10.07
N PHE A 78 -9.26 14.21 -9.00
CA PHE A 78 -9.86 14.23 -7.67
C PHE A 78 -10.13 15.66 -7.17
N ARG A 79 -9.18 16.59 -7.34
CA ARG A 79 -9.35 18.01 -6.97
C ARG A 79 -10.52 18.69 -7.70
N HIS A 80 -10.82 18.26 -8.94
CA HIS A 80 -11.87 18.85 -9.77
C HIS A 80 -13.19 18.05 -9.76
N SER A 81 -13.25 16.90 -9.08
CA SER A 81 -14.42 16.01 -9.11
C SER A 81 -15.64 16.53 -8.36
N GLY A 82 -15.49 17.55 -7.49
CA GLY A 82 -16.54 18.00 -6.60
C GLY A 82 -16.68 17.22 -5.30
N ALA A 83 -15.88 16.16 -5.08
CA ALA A 83 -15.86 15.45 -3.80
C ALA A 83 -15.33 16.33 -2.67
N GLY A 84 -16.00 16.33 -1.51
CA GLY A 84 -15.50 16.97 -0.30
C GLY A 84 -14.24 16.26 0.18
N TYR A 85 -13.22 17.01 0.63
CA TYR A 85 -11.96 16.42 1.12
C TYR A 85 -11.54 17.03 2.45
N LEU A 86 -11.35 16.18 3.44
CA LEU A 86 -10.86 16.54 4.77
C LEU A 86 -9.49 15.89 5.03
N PRO A 87 -8.40 16.58 4.72
CA PRO A 87 -7.06 16.15 5.10
C PRO A 87 -6.85 16.25 6.61
N ARG A 88 -5.81 15.58 7.13
CA ARG A 88 -5.43 15.54 8.56
C ARG A 88 -6.59 15.13 9.47
N THR A 89 -7.41 14.21 8.96
CA THR A 89 -8.59 13.71 9.67
C THR A 89 -8.43 12.24 9.96
N SER A 90 -8.25 11.89 11.21
CA SER A 90 -8.19 10.51 11.67
C SER A 90 -9.60 9.97 11.94
N VAL A 91 -9.84 8.74 11.50
CA VAL A 91 -11.03 7.98 11.85
C VAL A 91 -10.65 7.03 12.98
N TRP A 92 -11.30 7.18 14.14
CA TRP A 92 -10.99 6.38 15.33
C TRP A 92 -12.10 5.37 15.69
N GLU A 93 -13.30 5.55 15.14
CA GLU A 93 -14.44 4.67 15.37
C GLU A 93 -15.30 4.52 14.12
N ILE A 94 -15.80 3.32 13.89
CA ILE A 94 -16.89 3.03 12.96
C ILE A 94 -17.87 2.15 13.69
N THR A 95 -19.04 2.70 13.99
CA THR A 95 -20.10 1.98 14.71
C THR A 95 -21.28 1.74 13.77
N ALA A 96 -21.69 0.48 13.70
CA ALA A 96 -23.00 0.10 13.17
C ALA A 96 -23.89 -0.30 14.35
N ALA A 97 -24.20 0.68 15.21
CA ALA A 97 -24.77 0.43 16.54
C ALA A 97 -26.18 -0.16 16.50
N SER A 98 -26.95 0.15 15.46
CA SER A 98 -28.22 -0.53 15.14
C SER A 98 -28.54 -0.20 13.69
N GLU A 99 -28.63 -1.21 12.83
CA GLU A 99 -29.09 -0.93 11.46
C GLU A 99 -30.40 -0.15 11.50
N PRO A 100 -30.54 0.98 10.77
CA PRO A 100 -29.74 1.36 9.62
C PRO A 100 -28.70 2.48 9.83
N GLU A 101 -28.32 2.86 11.03
CA GLU A 101 -27.52 4.07 11.26
C GLU A 101 -26.03 3.75 11.44
N LEU A 102 -25.24 4.11 10.41
CA LEU A 102 -23.76 4.09 10.47
C LEU A 102 -23.26 5.37 11.14
N ALA A 103 -22.28 5.26 12.02
CA ALA A 103 -21.59 6.39 12.60
C ALA A 103 -20.07 6.27 12.44
N ILE A 104 -19.41 7.37 12.12
CA ILE A 104 -17.96 7.48 12.03
C ILE A 104 -17.49 8.56 13.00
N GLY A 105 -16.64 8.16 13.94
CA GLY A 105 -15.93 9.07 14.83
C GLY A 105 -14.67 9.60 14.15
N THR A 106 -14.54 10.92 14.04
CA THR A 106 -13.41 11.59 13.41
C THR A 106 -12.72 12.54 14.38
N LEU A 107 -11.41 12.70 14.21
CA LEU A 107 -10.61 13.68 14.94
C LEU A 107 -9.83 14.53 13.94
N ARG A 108 -10.03 15.84 13.98
CA ARG A 108 -9.33 16.81 13.14
C ARG A 108 -8.98 18.06 13.94
N ASP A 109 -7.71 18.47 13.88
CA ASP A 109 -7.22 19.68 14.55
C ASP A 109 -7.62 19.74 16.05
N GLY A 110 -7.63 18.60 16.75
CA GLY A 110 -8.03 18.48 18.15
C GLY A 110 -9.54 18.44 18.42
N ALA A 111 -10.36 18.59 17.38
CA ALA A 111 -11.83 18.52 17.51
C ALA A 111 -12.36 17.15 17.05
N ALA A 112 -13.15 16.51 17.92
CA ALA A 112 -13.86 15.27 17.59
C ALA A 112 -15.23 15.60 16.98
N GLN A 113 -15.62 14.85 15.95
CA GLN A 113 -16.91 14.98 15.29
C GLN A 113 -17.47 13.61 14.91
N MET A 114 -18.77 13.43 15.02
CA MET A 114 -19.48 12.26 14.50
C MET A 114 -20.10 12.58 13.14
N LEU A 115 -19.95 11.66 12.19
CA LEU A 115 -20.58 11.68 10.88
C LEU A 115 -21.51 10.48 10.73
N TYR A 116 -22.61 10.64 10.01
CA TYR A 116 -23.66 9.63 9.84
C TYR A 116 -23.94 9.38 8.35
N PRO A 117 -23.02 8.70 7.63
CA PRO A 117 -23.19 8.43 6.20
C PRO A 117 -24.21 7.30 5.95
N ARG A 118 -24.69 7.21 4.70
CA ARG A 118 -25.48 6.05 4.25
C ARG A 118 -24.57 4.88 3.85
N HIS A 119 -23.37 5.17 3.30
CA HIS A 119 -22.37 4.18 2.93
C HIS A 119 -20.96 4.61 3.36
N ILE A 120 -20.14 3.63 3.70
CA ILE A 120 -18.71 3.81 3.99
C ILE A 120 -17.89 3.00 3.01
N ILE A 121 -16.90 3.62 2.40
CA ILE A 121 -15.89 2.95 1.57
C ILE A 121 -14.55 3.03 2.31
N LEU A 122 -14.06 1.90 2.78
CA LEU A 122 -12.73 1.79 3.38
C LEU A 122 -11.69 1.61 2.29
N ALA A 123 -10.90 2.64 2.04
CA ALA A 123 -9.78 2.67 1.10
C ALA A 123 -8.45 2.85 1.85
N THR A 124 -8.31 2.18 2.99
CA THR A 124 -7.22 2.33 3.97
C THR A 124 -5.87 1.80 3.48
N GLY A 125 -5.85 1.14 2.32
CA GLY A 125 -4.63 0.70 1.65
C GLY A 125 -3.87 -0.38 2.41
N ALA A 126 -2.54 -0.34 2.31
CA ALA A 126 -1.63 -1.30 2.89
C ALA A 126 -0.60 -0.63 3.78
N MET A 127 -0.02 -1.42 4.67
CA MET A 127 1.13 -1.06 5.50
C MET A 127 2.28 -2.03 5.27
N GLU A 128 3.51 -1.62 5.54
CA GLU A 128 4.61 -2.58 5.55
C GLU A 128 4.41 -3.60 6.67
N ARG A 129 4.79 -4.83 6.38
CA ARG A 129 4.75 -5.90 7.36
C ARG A 129 5.70 -5.58 8.51
N PRO A 130 5.24 -5.62 9.78
CA PRO A 130 6.15 -5.61 10.92
C PRO A 130 7.11 -6.82 10.85
N THR A 131 8.39 -6.56 11.00
CA THR A 131 9.46 -7.56 10.90
C THR A 131 10.31 -7.54 12.16
N PRO A 132 9.83 -8.09 13.29
CA PRO A 132 10.60 -8.15 14.51
C PRO A 132 11.78 -9.11 14.37
N PHE A 133 12.98 -8.65 14.70
CA PHE A 133 14.21 -9.44 14.77
C PHE A 133 15.12 -8.83 15.85
N PRO A 134 16.13 -9.54 16.37
CA PRO A 134 17.00 -8.99 17.41
C PRO A 134 17.64 -7.65 17.00
N GLY A 135 17.36 -6.60 17.78
CA GLY A 135 17.86 -5.23 17.54
C GLY A 135 17.00 -4.38 16.58
N TRP A 136 15.81 -4.83 16.16
CA TRP A 136 14.95 -4.07 15.22
C TRP A 136 14.45 -2.71 15.74
N THR A 137 14.54 -2.48 17.07
CA THR A 137 14.16 -1.21 17.71
C THR A 137 15.34 -0.23 17.86
N LEU A 138 16.56 -0.60 17.47
CA LEU A 138 17.70 0.29 17.54
C LEU A 138 17.52 1.49 16.61
N PRO A 139 17.83 2.72 17.06
CA PRO A 139 17.94 3.88 16.19
C PRO A 139 18.85 3.59 14.98
N GLY A 140 18.37 3.91 13.77
CA GLY A 140 19.03 3.55 12.52
C GLY A 140 18.47 2.29 11.87
N VAL A 141 17.54 1.57 12.52
CA VAL A 141 16.72 0.55 11.87
C VAL A 141 15.38 1.15 11.49
N MET A 142 14.98 1.01 10.24
CA MET A 142 13.67 1.47 9.75
C MET A 142 13.20 0.59 8.59
N THR A 143 11.94 0.74 8.19
CA THR A 143 11.44 0.03 7.02
C THR A 143 11.82 0.76 5.73
N VAL A 144 11.93 0.02 4.62
CA VAL A 144 12.18 0.57 3.28
C VAL A 144 11.09 1.57 2.88
N GLY A 145 9.81 1.27 3.19
CA GLY A 145 8.71 2.17 2.88
C GLY A 145 8.75 3.46 3.70
N ALA A 146 9.23 3.43 4.95
CA ALA A 146 9.45 4.64 5.73
C ALA A 146 10.54 5.51 5.08
N ALA A 147 11.67 4.92 4.67
CA ALA A 147 12.73 5.63 3.97
C ALA A 147 12.24 6.19 2.61
N GLN A 148 11.45 5.42 1.85
CA GLN A 148 10.84 5.91 0.61
C GLN A 148 9.84 7.05 0.87
N THR A 149 9.10 6.99 1.96
CA THR A 149 8.19 8.08 2.36
C THR A 149 8.96 9.36 2.64
N LEU A 150 10.09 9.32 3.33
CA LEU A 150 10.96 10.48 3.57
C LEU A 150 11.47 11.08 2.24
N LEU A 151 11.86 10.24 1.28
CA LEU A 151 12.24 10.71 -0.06
C LEU A 151 11.07 11.45 -0.75
N LYS A 152 9.86 10.90 -0.72
CA LYS A 152 8.67 11.51 -1.34
C LYS A 152 8.25 12.80 -0.64
N THR A 153 8.19 12.81 0.70
CA THR A 153 7.68 13.97 1.47
C THR A 153 8.65 15.12 1.55
N SER A 154 9.93 14.83 1.71
CA SER A 154 10.95 15.82 2.10
C SER A 154 12.23 15.80 1.24
N GLY A 155 12.32 14.91 0.24
CA GLY A 155 13.54 14.72 -0.55
C GLY A 155 14.71 14.16 0.28
N LEU A 156 14.42 13.63 1.47
CA LEU A 156 15.46 13.10 2.35
C LEU A 156 15.98 11.78 1.81
N ILE A 157 17.31 11.72 1.63
CA ILE A 157 18.04 10.54 1.19
C ILE A 157 18.86 10.05 2.37
N PRO A 158 18.84 8.76 2.70
CA PRO A 158 19.69 8.20 3.75
C PRO A 158 21.17 8.43 3.45
N ALA A 159 21.95 8.73 4.47
CA ALA A 159 23.40 8.91 4.39
C ALA A 159 24.13 7.90 5.27
N GLY A 160 25.44 7.73 5.06
CA GLY A 160 26.27 6.77 5.77
C GLY A 160 26.26 5.37 5.14
N ARG A 161 26.64 4.37 5.93
CA ARG A 161 26.69 2.96 5.50
C ARG A 161 25.31 2.34 5.60
N ILE A 162 24.66 2.19 4.45
CA ILE A 162 23.29 1.69 4.32
C ILE A 162 23.31 0.21 3.94
N VAL A 163 22.63 -0.63 4.71
CA VAL A 163 22.36 -2.03 4.36
C VAL A 163 20.84 -2.18 4.17
N LEU A 164 20.43 -2.80 3.07
CA LEU A 164 19.04 -3.20 2.88
C LEU A 164 18.88 -4.68 3.21
N ALA A 165 17.78 -5.08 3.84
CA ALA A 165 17.53 -6.47 4.17
C ALA A 165 16.06 -6.86 3.96
N GLY A 166 15.83 -8.09 3.52
CA GLY A 166 14.49 -8.63 3.37
C GLY A 166 14.15 -9.14 1.99
N THR A 167 12.87 -9.08 1.61
CA THR A 167 12.35 -9.59 0.35
C THR A 167 11.22 -8.71 -0.18
N GLY A 168 11.00 -8.72 -1.48
CA GLY A 168 9.87 -8.02 -2.11
C GLY A 168 10.25 -7.03 -3.19
N PRO A 169 9.30 -6.67 -4.06
CA PRO A 169 9.55 -5.73 -5.16
C PRO A 169 9.98 -4.33 -4.69
N LEU A 170 9.43 -3.85 -3.56
CA LEU A 170 9.72 -2.52 -3.04
C LEU A 170 11.20 -2.39 -2.61
N LEU A 171 11.81 -3.48 -2.12
CA LEU A 171 13.23 -3.50 -1.78
C LEU A 171 14.10 -3.12 -2.98
N TYR A 172 13.87 -3.76 -4.14
CA TYR A 172 14.61 -3.50 -5.37
C TYR A 172 14.23 -2.17 -6.02
N LEU A 173 12.97 -1.77 -5.95
CA LEU A 173 12.54 -0.45 -6.41
C LEU A 173 13.27 0.65 -5.63
N TYR A 174 13.26 0.59 -4.31
CA TYR A 174 13.89 1.61 -3.49
C TYR A 174 15.43 1.61 -3.65
N ALA A 175 16.06 0.44 -3.73
CA ALA A 175 17.47 0.33 -4.06
C ALA A 175 17.81 1.02 -5.40
N SER A 176 16.96 0.84 -6.43
CA SER A 176 17.13 1.54 -7.71
C SER A 176 16.91 3.05 -7.61
N GLN A 177 16.00 3.50 -6.75
CA GLN A 177 15.79 4.94 -6.47
C GLN A 177 17.01 5.54 -5.76
N LEU A 178 17.60 4.85 -4.78
CA LEU A 178 18.84 5.27 -4.14
C LEU A 178 19.99 5.40 -5.15
N LEU A 179 20.16 4.44 -6.04
CA LEU A 179 21.16 4.53 -7.10
C LEU A 179 20.94 5.74 -8.03
N ALA A 180 19.68 6.04 -8.34
CA ALA A 180 19.32 7.19 -9.18
C ALA A 180 19.59 8.54 -8.48
N THR A 181 19.62 8.60 -7.15
CA THR A 181 20.04 9.77 -6.36
C THR A 181 21.55 9.83 -6.11
N GLY A 182 22.33 8.89 -6.65
CA GLY A 182 23.77 8.80 -6.41
C GLY A 182 24.16 8.08 -5.12
N THR A 183 23.20 7.60 -4.34
CA THR A 183 23.44 6.88 -3.08
C THR A 183 23.62 5.39 -3.36
N ARG A 184 24.75 4.82 -2.91
CA ARG A 184 25.05 3.41 -3.10
C ARG A 184 25.03 2.67 -1.77
N PRO A 185 24.04 1.79 -1.51
CA PRO A 185 24.06 0.88 -0.36
C PRO A 185 25.25 -0.07 -0.37
N GLU A 186 25.72 -0.46 0.82
CA GLU A 186 26.82 -1.41 1.00
C GLU A 186 26.45 -2.81 0.47
N ALA A 187 25.25 -3.27 0.80
CA ALA A 187 24.72 -4.56 0.38
C ALA A 187 23.20 -4.64 0.46
N ILE A 188 22.65 -5.64 -0.25
CA ILE A 188 21.30 -6.14 -0.05
C ILE A 188 21.39 -7.56 0.50
N LEU A 189 20.85 -7.76 1.68
CA LEU A 189 20.67 -9.05 2.34
C LEU A 189 19.31 -9.65 1.92
N ASP A 190 19.29 -10.39 0.80
CA ASP A 190 18.06 -10.98 0.24
C ASP A 190 17.68 -12.24 1.03
N THR A 191 16.61 -12.14 1.82
CA THR A 191 16.10 -13.19 2.68
C THR A 191 15.19 -14.18 1.95
N ARG A 192 14.98 -13.98 0.66
CA ARG A 192 14.12 -14.82 -0.14
C ARG A 192 14.61 -16.27 -0.17
N PRO A 193 13.73 -17.24 0.10
CA PRO A 193 14.07 -18.66 -0.03
C PRO A 193 14.35 -19.03 -1.49
N ALA A 194 14.83 -20.24 -1.73
CA ALA A 194 15.02 -20.76 -3.08
C ALA A 194 13.69 -20.71 -3.86
N THR A 195 13.77 -20.33 -5.14
CA THR A 195 12.59 -20.20 -6.01
C THR A 195 11.84 -21.52 -6.12
N SER A 196 10.59 -21.57 -5.71
CA SER A 196 9.77 -22.77 -5.75
C SER A 196 9.33 -23.11 -7.18
N MET A 197 9.07 -24.39 -7.44
CA MET A 197 8.47 -24.83 -8.72
C MET A 197 7.14 -24.14 -9.01
N GLY A 198 6.35 -23.87 -7.95
CA GLY A 198 5.10 -23.12 -8.08
C GLY A 198 5.29 -21.66 -8.52
N ALA A 199 6.39 -21.01 -8.13
CA ALA A 199 6.74 -19.68 -8.62
C ALA A 199 7.13 -19.73 -10.10
N LEU A 200 7.94 -20.69 -10.51
CA LEU A 200 8.31 -20.89 -11.92
C LEU A 200 7.08 -21.17 -12.80
N ALA A 201 6.18 -22.05 -12.38
CA ALA A 201 4.95 -22.35 -13.10
C ALA A 201 4.02 -21.13 -13.24
N SER A 202 4.07 -20.16 -12.31
CA SER A 202 3.25 -18.94 -12.37
C SER A 202 3.89 -17.82 -13.20
N LEU A 203 5.15 -17.95 -13.63
CA LEU A 203 5.86 -16.94 -14.41
C LEU A 203 5.28 -16.78 -15.82
N LEU A 204 5.01 -17.88 -16.53
CA LEU A 204 4.45 -17.82 -17.89
C LEU A 204 3.09 -17.11 -17.96
N PRO A 205 2.10 -17.43 -17.11
CA PRO A 205 0.86 -16.67 -17.07
C PRO A 205 1.05 -15.19 -16.72
N ALA A 206 1.96 -14.88 -15.80
CA ALA A 206 2.26 -13.50 -15.43
C ALA A 206 2.91 -12.73 -16.60
N LEU A 207 3.81 -13.37 -17.35
CA LEU A 207 4.44 -12.78 -18.53
C LEU A 207 3.41 -12.52 -19.64
N ALA A 208 2.49 -13.46 -19.88
CA ALA A 208 1.42 -13.29 -20.86
C ALA A 208 0.44 -12.16 -20.45
N GLY A 209 0.20 -11.99 -19.14
CA GLY A 209 -0.73 -10.97 -18.63
C GLY A 209 -0.13 -9.58 -18.53
N GLN A 210 1.09 -9.47 -17.97
CA GLN A 210 1.72 -8.17 -17.61
C GLN A 210 3.23 -8.14 -17.93
N PRO A 211 3.63 -8.28 -19.23
CA PRO A 211 5.04 -8.33 -19.61
C PRO A 211 5.80 -7.06 -19.20
N GLY A 212 5.18 -5.88 -19.36
CA GLY A 212 5.80 -4.61 -19.01
C GLY A 212 6.15 -4.47 -17.53
N ALA A 213 5.30 -4.97 -16.63
CA ALA A 213 5.56 -4.94 -15.19
C ALA A 213 6.73 -5.89 -14.82
N LEU A 214 6.77 -7.08 -15.40
CA LEU A 214 7.88 -8.03 -15.19
C LEU A 214 9.19 -7.49 -15.73
N LEU A 215 9.20 -6.90 -16.95
CA LEU A 215 10.40 -6.30 -17.54
C LEU A 215 10.92 -5.14 -16.68
N ARG A 216 10.05 -4.30 -16.14
CA ARG A 216 10.46 -3.23 -15.20
C ARG A 216 11.11 -3.82 -13.95
N GLY A 217 10.47 -4.83 -13.32
CA GLY A 217 11.03 -5.49 -12.14
C GLY A 217 12.39 -6.14 -12.40
N LEU A 218 12.53 -6.81 -13.53
CA LEU A 218 13.82 -7.37 -13.98
C LEU A 218 14.87 -6.28 -14.23
N GLY A 219 14.45 -5.13 -14.80
CA GLY A 219 15.30 -3.97 -15.00
C GLY A 219 15.87 -3.44 -13.68
N TRP A 220 15.04 -3.25 -12.67
CA TRP A 220 15.49 -2.85 -11.33
C TRP A 220 16.45 -3.87 -10.72
N MET A 221 16.10 -5.16 -10.75
CA MET A 221 16.97 -6.23 -10.22
C MET A 221 18.30 -6.29 -10.93
N ARG A 222 18.34 -6.09 -12.26
CA ARG A 222 19.57 -6.07 -13.05
C ARG A 222 20.44 -4.86 -12.72
N ALA A 223 19.86 -3.66 -12.68
CA ALA A 223 20.56 -2.44 -12.33
C ALA A 223 21.16 -2.51 -10.91
N VAL A 224 20.37 -2.98 -9.96
CA VAL A 224 20.79 -3.15 -8.57
C VAL A 224 21.93 -4.17 -8.46
N ARG A 225 21.80 -5.36 -9.05
CA ARG A 225 22.86 -6.39 -9.02
C ARG A 225 24.15 -5.99 -9.73
N GLY A 226 24.07 -5.11 -10.71
CA GLY A 226 25.24 -4.56 -11.39
C GLY A 226 25.97 -3.50 -10.57
N SER A 227 25.33 -2.97 -9.51
CA SER A 227 25.86 -1.82 -8.75
C SER A 227 26.07 -2.13 -7.27
N ILE A 228 25.27 -3.02 -6.69
CA ILE A 228 25.25 -3.32 -5.25
C ILE A 228 25.45 -4.83 -5.06
N PRO A 229 26.30 -5.30 -4.12
CA PRO A 229 26.38 -6.70 -3.73
C PRO A 229 25.01 -7.20 -3.22
N VAL A 230 24.49 -8.27 -3.81
CA VAL A 230 23.25 -8.93 -3.36
C VAL A 230 23.59 -10.30 -2.80
N LEU A 231 23.49 -10.40 -1.48
CA LEU A 231 23.75 -11.63 -0.73
C LEU A 231 22.42 -12.37 -0.57
N SER A 232 22.32 -13.52 -1.24
CA SER A 232 21.07 -14.28 -1.33
C SER A 232 20.94 -15.33 -0.25
N ARG A 233 19.70 -15.74 0.05
CA ARG A 233 19.38 -16.77 1.04
C ARG A 233 19.93 -16.45 2.43
N VAL A 234 19.81 -15.18 2.81
CA VAL A 234 20.17 -14.74 4.14
C VAL A 234 19.12 -15.27 5.14
N THR A 235 19.62 -15.84 6.22
CA THR A 235 18.84 -16.27 7.37
C THR A 235 19.40 -15.61 8.64
N ALA A 236 18.65 -15.57 9.72
CA ALA A 236 19.08 -15.06 11.02
C ALA A 236 19.66 -13.62 10.96
N LEU A 237 18.80 -12.66 10.72
CA LEU A 237 19.16 -11.23 10.76
C LEU A 237 19.19 -10.71 12.20
N LYS A 238 20.23 -9.93 12.56
CA LYS A 238 20.35 -9.25 13.85
C LYS A 238 21.04 -7.89 13.65
N ALA A 239 20.42 -6.81 14.15
CA ALA A 239 21.10 -5.53 14.27
C ALA A 239 21.85 -5.44 15.59
N GLN A 240 23.06 -4.88 15.58
CA GLN A 240 23.92 -4.71 16.75
C GLN A 240 24.36 -3.27 16.90
N GLY A 241 24.46 -2.84 18.14
CA GLY A 241 24.92 -1.50 18.56
C GLY A 241 24.41 -1.19 19.96
N ASP A 242 24.94 -0.17 20.57
CA ASP A 242 24.51 0.27 21.91
C ASP A 242 23.36 1.29 21.81
N GLU A 243 23.65 2.53 21.41
CA GLU A 243 22.64 3.60 21.26
C GLU A 243 21.98 3.63 19.86
N ARG A 244 22.66 3.07 18.87
CA ARG A 244 22.21 3.00 17.47
C ARG A 244 22.84 1.82 16.77
N VAL A 245 22.32 1.47 15.59
CA VAL A 245 22.91 0.41 14.79
C VAL A 245 24.35 0.78 14.39
N ALA A 246 25.26 -0.18 14.59
CA ALA A 246 26.68 -0.10 14.23
C ALA A 246 27.09 -1.22 13.26
N SER A 247 26.40 -2.37 13.35
CA SER A 247 26.60 -3.49 12.44
C SER A 247 25.35 -4.34 12.30
N VAL A 248 25.35 -5.15 11.26
CA VAL A 248 24.29 -6.15 10.97
C VAL A 248 24.95 -7.52 10.87
N CYS A 249 24.55 -8.42 11.75
CA CYS A 249 24.94 -9.83 11.69
C CYS A 249 23.86 -10.62 10.94
N TYR A 250 24.30 -11.56 10.13
CA TYR A 250 23.41 -12.44 9.37
C TYR A 250 24.09 -13.80 9.09
N GLU A 251 23.29 -14.78 8.77
CA GLU A 251 23.78 -16.07 8.31
C GLU A 251 23.53 -16.25 6.81
N SER A 252 24.49 -16.80 6.11
CA SER A 252 24.35 -17.20 4.70
C SER A 252 25.18 -18.47 4.45
N ALA A 253 24.59 -19.46 3.79
CA ALA A 253 25.21 -20.77 3.53
C ALA A 253 25.76 -21.48 4.80
N GLY A 254 25.12 -21.27 5.96
CA GLY A 254 25.51 -21.87 7.24
C GLY A 254 26.71 -21.18 7.92
N GLN A 255 27.12 -20.02 7.44
CA GLN A 255 28.19 -19.21 8.05
C GLN A 255 27.63 -17.89 8.53
N SER A 256 28.10 -17.45 9.70
CA SER A 256 27.79 -16.15 10.27
C SER A 256 28.71 -15.08 9.68
N HIS A 257 28.10 -13.95 9.34
CA HIS A 257 28.79 -12.80 8.76
C HIS A 257 28.38 -11.52 9.50
N GLU A 258 29.22 -10.51 9.44
CA GLU A 258 28.96 -9.19 9.98
C GLU A 258 29.29 -8.10 8.95
N LEU A 259 28.40 -7.11 8.81
CA LEU A 259 28.60 -5.92 8.00
C LEU A 259 28.45 -4.69 8.89
N LYS A 260 29.38 -3.75 8.78
CA LYS A 260 29.23 -2.43 9.42
C LYS A 260 28.11 -1.67 8.74
N ALA A 261 27.19 -1.12 9.54
CA ALA A 261 26.02 -0.38 9.04
C ALA A 261 25.67 0.75 10.02
N GLU A 262 25.30 1.90 9.49
CA GLU A 262 24.76 3.04 10.24
C GLU A 262 23.23 3.13 10.06
N LEU A 263 22.73 2.54 8.97
CA LEU A 263 21.30 2.38 8.66
C LEU A 263 21.02 0.97 8.14
N LEU A 264 20.00 0.36 8.72
CA LEU A 264 19.45 -0.92 8.24
C LEU A 264 18.00 -0.70 7.78
N LEU A 265 17.77 -0.83 6.49
CA LEU A 265 16.47 -0.64 5.86
C LEU A 265 15.85 -2.01 5.58
N VAL A 266 14.75 -2.33 6.26
CA VAL A 266 14.14 -3.68 6.22
C VAL A 266 12.83 -3.67 5.45
N HIS A 267 12.58 -4.73 4.66
CA HIS A 267 11.33 -4.93 3.95
C HIS A 267 10.98 -6.41 3.83
N ASP A 268 9.81 -6.80 4.30
CA ASP A 268 9.30 -8.19 4.17
C ASP A 268 7.90 -8.22 3.54
N GLY A 269 7.67 -7.34 2.56
CA GLY A 269 6.40 -7.18 1.89
C GLY A 269 5.45 -6.22 2.59
N VAL A 270 4.27 -6.10 2.03
CA VAL A 270 3.17 -5.26 2.53
C VAL A 270 1.96 -6.13 2.84
N ILE A 271 1.16 -5.70 3.80
CA ILE A 271 -0.08 -6.36 4.22
C ILE A 271 -1.24 -5.36 4.19
N PRO A 272 -2.49 -5.81 4.02
CA PRO A 272 -3.65 -4.93 4.11
C PRO A 272 -3.72 -4.21 5.46
N ASN A 273 -4.09 -2.94 5.45
CA ASN A 273 -4.41 -2.21 6.67
C ASN A 273 -5.85 -2.56 7.09
N THR A 274 -5.99 -3.49 8.03
CA THR A 274 -7.27 -4.07 8.44
C THR A 274 -7.86 -3.45 9.70
N TRP A 275 -7.16 -2.51 10.37
CA TRP A 275 -7.55 -1.99 11.68
C TRP A 275 -8.98 -1.46 11.75
N LEU A 276 -9.35 -0.55 10.85
CA LEU A 276 -10.70 0.02 10.81
C LEU A 276 -11.75 -1.02 10.38
N ALA A 277 -11.40 -1.93 9.49
CA ALA A 277 -12.29 -3.00 9.06
C ALA A 277 -12.60 -3.97 10.22
N MET A 278 -11.58 -4.33 11.01
CA MET A 278 -11.76 -5.13 12.22
C MET A 278 -12.58 -4.38 13.28
N ALA A 279 -12.27 -3.11 13.52
CA ALA A 279 -13.01 -2.26 14.45
C ALA A 279 -14.50 -2.12 14.06
N ALA A 280 -14.80 -2.07 12.75
CA ALA A 280 -16.16 -2.08 12.22
C ALA A 280 -16.86 -3.45 12.29
N GLY A 281 -16.22 -4.48 12.84
CA GLY A 281 -16.78 -5.84 12.96
C GLY A 281 -16.92 -6.59 11.64
N ILE A 282 -16.12 -6.23 10.62
CA ILE A 282 -16.10 -6.94 9.35
C ILE A 282 -15.37 -8.28 9.55
N GLN A 283 -15.87 -9.33 8.93
CA GLN A 283 -15.25 -10.65 8.98
C GLN A 283 -13.91 -10.69 8.29
N HIS A 284 -12.95 -11.43 8.88
CA HIS A 284 -11.58 -11.61 8.37
C HIS A 284 -11.16 -13.06 8.50
N HIS A 285 -10.24 -13.48 7.64
CA HIS A 285 -9.53 -14.76 7.80
C HIS A 285 -8.02 -14.56 7.72
N PHE A 286 -7.27 -15.52 8.26
CA PHE A 286 -5.81 -15.50 8.17
C PHE A 286 -5.36 -16.20 6.88
N ASP A 287 -4.72 -15.44 5.98
CA ASP A 287 -4.06 -16.01 4.78
C ASP A 287 -2.70 -16.59 5.19
N GLN A 288 -2.64 -17.92 5.32
CA GLN A 288 -1.40 -18.61 5.71
C GLN A 288 -0.25 -18.40 4.72
N ARG A 289 -0.53 -18.18 3.42
CA ARG A 289 0.51 -17.98 2.40
C ARG A 289 1.14 -16.60 2.50
N GLN A 290 0.34 -15.63 2.88
CA GLN A 290 0.79 -14.24 3.06
C GLN A 290 1.09 -13.94 4.54
N ALA A 291 0.84 -14.88 5.45
CA ALA A 291 1.00 -14.73 6.89
C ALA A 291 0.42 -13.41 7.42
N CYS A 292 -0.83 -13.10 7.04
CA CYS A 292 -1.52 -11.90 7.49
C CYS A 292 -3.04 -12.08 7.50
N TRP A 293 -3.72 -11.24 8.27
CA TRP A 293 -5.17 -11.13 8.24
C TRP A 293 -5.62 -10.37 7.00
N VAL A 294 -6.66 -10.88 6.35
CA VAL A 294 -7.31 -10.24 5.21
C VAL A 294 -8.81 -10.20 5.41
N PRO A 295 -9.51 -9.12 4.98
CA PRO A 295 -10.95 -9.04 5.11
C PRO A 295 -11.67 -9.98 4.15
N ASP A 296 -12.82 -10.52 4.56
CA ASP A 296 -13.69 -11.32 3.71
C ASP A 296 -14.50 -10.42 2.78
N VAL A 297 -13.99 -10.22 1.57
CA VAL A 297 -14.62 -9.39 0.54
C VAL A 297 -15.19 -10.24 -0.58
N ARG A 298 -16.40 -9.87 -1.04
CA ARG A 298 -17.10 -10.51 -2.16
C ARG A 298 -17.28 -9.52 -3.31
N GLY A 299 -17.23 -10.02 -4.53
CA GLY A 299 -17.46 -9.18 -5.72
C GLY A 299 -16.44 -8.05 -5.85
N VAL A 300 -16.90 -6.81 -5.84
CA VAL A 300 -16.09 -5.61 -6.06
C VAL A 300 -15.65 -4.92 -4.76
N GLY A 301 -15.88 -5.55 -3.60
CA GLY A 301 -15.52 -4.94 -2.31
C GLY A 301 -16.59 -5.06 -1.24
N ARG A 302 -17.68 -5.83 -1.48
CA ARG A 302 -18.73 -6.05 -0.48
C ARG A 302 -18.20 -6.84 0.71
N THR A 303 -18.57 -6.41 1.90
CA THR A 303 -18.17 -7.03 3.17
C THR A 303 -19.36 -7.80 3.80
N SER A 304 -19.16 -8.28 5.02
CA SER A 304 -20.23 -8.82 5.86
C SER A 304 -21.23 -7.74 6.37
N ARG A 305 -20.93 -6.45 6.14
CA ARG A 305 -21.79 -5.30 6.44
C ARG A 305 -22.22 -4.63 5.15
N GLU A 306 -23.54 -4.63 4.84
CA GLU A 306 -24.06 -4.16 3.53
C GLU A 306 -23.67 -2.72 3.19
N SER A 307 -23.64 -1.84 4.19
CA SER A 307 -23.34 -0.42 4.01
C SER A 307 -21.85 -0.07 4.13
N ILE A 308 -20.96 -1.07 4.30
CA ILE A 308 -19.52 -0.88 4.37
C ILE A 308 -18.82 -1.72 3.32
N ALA A 309 -18.08 -1.07 2.45
CA ALA A 309 -17.28 -1.74 1.42
C ALA A 309 -15.78 -1.48 1.64
N ILE A 310 -14.92 -2.38 1.16
CA ILE A 310 -13.46 -2.23 1.22
C ILE A 310 -12.90 -2.31 -0.19
N VAL A 311 -11.98 -1.39 -0.53
CA VAL A 311 -11.40 -1.32 -1.87
C VAL A 311 -9.90 -1.07 -1.86
N GLY A 312 -9.24 -1.47 -2.95
CA GLY A 312 -7.79 -1.33 -3.12
C GLY A 312 -7.00 -2.31 -2.26
N ASP A 313 -5.76 -1.93 -1.91
CA ASP A 313 -4.84 -2.82 -1.18
C ASP A 313 -5.31 -3.15 0.25
N GLY A 314 -6.28 -2.41 0.81
CA GLY A 314 -6.96 -2.77 2.05
C GLY A 314 -7.84 -4.02 1.93
N ALA A 315 -8.33 -4.34 0.73
CA ALA A 315 -9.05 -5.58 0.45
C ALA A 315 -8.09 -6.73 0.08
N ALA A 316 -7.11 -6.44 -0.77
CA ALA A 316 -6.05 -7.38 -1.17
C ALA A 316 -4.93 -6.62 -1.89
N ILE A 317 -3.68 -6.97 -1.62
CA ILE A 317 -2.52 -6.33 -2.24
C ILE A 317 -2.47 -6.61 -3.74
N GLN A 318 -2.69 -5.57 -4.56
CA GLN A 318 -2.73 -5.69 -6.02
C GLN A 318 -2.04 -4.53 -6.75
N GLY A 319 -1.71 -3.45 -6.04
CA GLY A 319 -1.00 -2.29 -6.58
C GLY A 319 -1.93 -1.18 -7.11
N ALA A 320 -1.35 -0.01 -7.36
CA ALA A 320 -2.10 1.23 -7.60
C ALA A 320 -3.03 1.20 -8.82
N GLU A 321 -2.58 0.65 -9.95
CA GLU A 321 -3.38 0.59 -11.18
C GLU A 321 -4.68 -0.21 -10.97
N VAL A 322 -4.57 -1.35 -10.27
CA VAL A 322 -5.75 -2.17 -9.92
C VAL A 322 -6.61 -1.47 -8.89
N ALA A 323 -6.00 -0.82 -7.91
CA ALA A 323 -6.72 -0.08 -6.89
C ALA A 323 -7.62 1.01 -7.49
N ILE A 324 -7.16 1.73 -8.53
CA ILE A 324 -7.94 2.70 -9.29
C ILE A 324 -9.16 2.03 -9.93
N LEU A 325 -8.94 0.97 -10.72
CA LEU A 325 -10.01 0.25 -11.40
C LEU A 325 -11.03 -0.36 -10.42
N GLN A 326 -10.58 -0.85 -9.27
CA GLN A 326 -11.45 -1.35 -8.23
C GLN A 326 -12.28 -0.24 -7.60
N GLY A 327 -11.67 0.93 -7.35
CA GLY A 327 -12.36 2.12 -6.84
C GLY A 327 -13.50 2.55 -7.75
N GLU A 328 -13.25 2.69 -9.06
CA GLU A 328 -14.25 3.05 -10.05
C GLU A 328 -15.40 2.02 -10.11
N ARG A 329 -15.06 0.72 -10.12
CA ARG A 329 -16.08 -0.35 -10.16
C ARG A 329 -16.95 -0.38 -8.91
N LEU A 330 -16.32 -0.23 -7.72
CA LEU A 330 -17.07 -0.17 -6.47
C LEU A 330 -18.01 1.04 -6.45
N ALA A 331 -17.55 2.18 -6.93
CA ALA A 331 -18.39 3.39 -7.03
C ALA A 331 -19.65 3.14 -7.85
N HIS A 332 -19.54 2.48 -9.01
CA HIS A 332 -20.70 2.12 -9.82
C HIS A 332 -21.66 1.17 -9.09
N GLU A 333 -21.15 0.23 -8.30
CA GLU A 333 -21.99 -0.66 -7.50
C GLU A 333 -22.70 0.11 -6.39
N VAL A 334 -22.03 0.99 -5.67
CA VAL A 334 -22.61 1.86 -4.64
C VAL A 334 -23.67 2.81 -5.24
N LEU A 335 -23.42 3.37 -6.43
CA LEU A 335 -24.41 4.16 -7.17
C LEU A 335 -25.69 3.38 -7.42
N GLY A 336 -25.58 2.12 -7.83
CA GLY A 336 -26.73 1.24 -8.01
C GLY A 336 -27.54 1.05 -6.72
N GLN A 337 -26.86 0.84 -5.59
CA GLN A 337 -27.49 0.68 -4.28
C GLN A 337 -28.18 1.95 -3.78
N LEU A 338 -27.56 3.12 -3.99
CA LEU A 338 -28.12 4.42 -3.60
C LEU A 338 -29.40 4.75 -4.39
N ARG A 339 -29.42 4.44 -5.69
CA ARG A 339 -30.56 4.74 -6.58
C ARG A 339 -31.71 3.73 -6.47
N THR A 340 -31.40 2.48 -6.12
CA THR A 340 -32.41 1.40 -6.05
C THR A 340 -32.17 0.53 -4.81
N PRO A 341 -32.46 1.05 -3.59
CA PRO A 341 -32.10 0.38 -2.33
C PRO A 341 -32.73 -1.01 -2.13
N LYS A 342 -33.81 -1.35 -2.83
CA LYS A 342 -34.53 -2.65 -2.74
C LYS A 342 -34.55 -3.41 -4.08
N GLY A 343 -33.77 -2.99 -5.06
CA GLY A 343 -33.67 -3.67 -6.34
C GLY A 343 -32.89 -4.98 -6.26
N PRO A 344 -33.09 -5.90 -7.21
CA PRO A 344 -32.26 -7.09 -7.29
C PRO A 344 -30.82 -6.67 -7.45
N VAL A 345 -29.91 -7.34 -6.69
CA VAL A 345 -28.47 -7.13 -6.82
C VAL A 345 -28.10 -7.34 -8.29
N GLN A 346 -27.68 -6.28 -8.95
CA GLN A 346 -27.26 -6.39 -10.35
C GLN A 346 -26.11 -7.39 -10.45
N PRO A 347 -26.08 -8.26 -11.46
CA PRO A 347 -24.98 -9.19 -11.64
C PRO A 347 -23.66 -8.41 -11.69
N THR A 348 -22.68 -8.88 -10.93
CA THR A 348 -21.35 -8.24 -10.89
C THR A 348 -20.85 -8.12 -12.33
N PRO A 349 -20.51 -6.91 -12.80
CA PRO A 349 -20.01 -6.73 -14.16
C PRO A 349 -18.84 -7.66 -14.44
N VAL A 350 -18.76 -8.19 -15.66
CA VAL A 350 -17.66 -9.06 -16.08
C VAL A 350 -16.34 -8.42 -15.71
N GLU A 351 -15.47 -9.20 -15.08
CA GLU A 351 -14.19 -8.69 -14.61
C GLU A 351 -13.35 -8.18 -15.80
N PRO A 352 -12.88 -6.92 -15.78
CA PRO A 352 -12.01 -6.38 -16.81
C PRO A 352 -10.78 -7.27 -17.03
N THR A 353 -10.36 -7.40 -18.27
CA THR A 353 -9.15 -8.15 -18.64
C THR A 353 -7.92 -7.68 -17.87
N ALA A 354 -7.79 -6.36 -17.65
CA ALA A 354 -6.70 -5.77 -16.87
C ALA A 354 -6.64 -6.32 -15.42
N LEU A 355 -7.78 -6.46 -14.73
CA LEU A 355 -7.81 -7.03 -13.38
C LEU A 355 -7.41 -8.51 -13.37
N ARG A 356 -7.88 -9.27 -14.38
CA ARG A 356 -7.53 -10.68 -14.55
C ARG A 356 -6.02 -10.84 -14.77
N GLN A 357 -5.43 -10.03 -15.67
CA GLN A 357 -4.00 -10.03 -15.96
C GLN A 357 -3.16 -9.67 -14.74
N GLN A 358 -3.58 -8.66 -13.99
CA GLN A 358 -2.88 -8.24 -12.77
C GLN A 358 -2.93 -9.31 -11.67
N ARG A 359 -4.03 -10.06 -11.54
CA ARG A 359 -4.08 -11.20 -10.61
C ARG A 359 -3.05 -12.28 -10.96
N LEU A 360 -2.76 -12.50 -12.24
CA LEU A 360 -1.70 -13.44 -12.65
C LEU A 360 -0.33 -12.95 -12.20
N LEU A 361 -0.04 -11.66 -12.39
CA LEU A 361 1.20 -11.04 -11.88
C LEU A 361 1.30 -11.17 -10.36
N GLN A 362 0.23 -10.83 -9.62
CA GLN A 362 0.24 -10.91 -8.16
C GLN A 362 0.42 -12.34 -7.63
N ARG A 363 -0.17 -13.34 -8.31
CA ARG A 363 0.08 -14.76 -7.98
C ARG A 363 1.55 -15.14 -8.13
N PHE A 364 2.21 -14.64 -9.17
CA PHE A 364 3.65 -14.82 -9.37
C PHE A 364 4.44 -14.12 -8.27
N LEU A 365 4.21 -12.84 -8.04
CA LEU A 365 4.94 -12.04 -7.04
C LEU A 365 4.83 -12.63 -5.63
N LYS A 366 3.63 -13.04 -5.20
CA LYS A 366 3.39 -13.67 -3.90
C LYS A 366 4.11 -15.02 -3.73
N ARG A 367 4.36 -15.75 -4.81
CA ARG A 367 5.11 -17.02 -4.79
C ARG A 367 6.61 -16.80 -4.92
N TYR A 368 7.01 -15.76 -5.63
CA TYR A 368 8.41 -15.42 -5.86
C TYR A 368 9.03 -14.66 -4.69
N PHE A 369 8.24 -13.87 -4.00
CA PHE A 369 8.60 -13.11 -2.81
C PHE A 369 7.67 -13.50 -1.63
N PRO A 370 7.76 -14.73 -1.11
CA PRO A 370 6.97 -15.10 0.08
C PRO A 370 7.51 -14.36 1.31
N PRO A 371 6.68 -14.17 2.34
CA PRO A 371 7.13 -13.63 3.62
C PRO A 371 8.25 -14.50 4.22
N THR A 372 9.18 -13.86 4.90
CA THR A 372 10.33 -14.54 5.50
C THR A 372 9.92 -15.29 6.76
N ALA A 373 10.19 -16.60 6.82
CA ALA A 373 9.71 -17.46 7.92
C ALA A 373 10.25 -17.05 9.31
N TYR A 374 11.49 -16.56 9.39
CA TYR A 374 12.09 -16.19 10.69
C TYR A 374 11.66 -14.79 11.19
N PHE A 375 10.88 -14.03 10.42
CA PHE A 375 10.18 -12.84 10.89
C PHE A 375 8.74 -13.13 11.35
N GLN A 376 8.31 -14.38 11.27
CA GLN A 376 7.00 -14.83 11.74
C GLN A 376 7.17 -15.39 13.16
N LEU A 377 6.88 -14.57 14.16
CA LEU A 377 6.86 -14.98 15.57
C LEU A 377 5.52 -15.62 15.93
#